data_b0806b7dab7f38ff063caa98c139f1be
#
_entry.id   b0806b7dab7f38ff063caa98c139f1be
#
_cell.length_a   1.000
_cell.length_b   1.000
_cell.length_c   1.000
_cell.angle_alpha   90.00
_cell.angle_beta   90.00
_cell.angle_gamma   90.00
#
_symmetry.space_group_name_H-M   'P 1'
#
loop_
_entity.id
_entity.type
_entity.pdbx_description
1 polymer ?
#
loop_
_entity_poly.entity_id
_entity_poly.type
_entity_poly.pdbx_seq_one_letter_code
_entity_poly.pdbx_strand_id
1 'polypeptide(L)'
;MELQALPCYCATLRQAARAATALYEAALGDSGVPLTQFTALQVMIRSPNLTTTELAELIGIDQTTATRTLAHIKKAGLARTTSGDDRRERRWVLSAEGERTVRKLMTKWEKAQAAFEARLGSADAAALKESAYIAARKLASR
;
A
#
# COMPACT_ATOMS: atom_id res chain seq x y z
N MET A 1 10.77 -25.49 1.67
CA MET A 1 10.33 -25.47 3.09
C MET A 1 8.83 -25.22 3.13
N GLU A 2 8.11 -26.07 3.83
CA GLU A 2 6.67 -25.97 3.97
C GLU A 2 6.32 -24.93 5.03
N LEU A 3 5.30 -24.12 4.78
CA LEU A 3 4.85 -23.10 5.71
C LEU A 3 4.13 -23.74 6.88
N GLN A 4 4.52 -23.42 8.10
CA GLN A 4 3.87 -23.93 9.30
C GLN A 4 2.84 -22.95 9.84
N ALA A 5 1.70 -23.47 10.30
CA ALA A 5 0.72 -22.69 11.03
C ALA A 5 1.29 -22.30 12.40
N LEU A 6 1.21 -21.04 12.74
CA LEU A 6 1.69 -20.51 14.01
C LEU A 6 0.51 -20.22 14.94
N PRO A 7 0.67 -20.38 16.28
CA PRO A 7 -0.42 -20.08 17.23
C PRO A 7 -0.67 -18.59 17.43
N CYS A 8 0.20 -17.73 16.95
CA CYS A 8 0.12 -16.27 17.11
C CYS A 8 -0.62 -15.62 15.95
N TYR A 9 -1.71 -14.94 16.22
CA TYR A 9 -2.48 -14.19 15.20
C TYR A 9 -1.62 -13.18 14.44
N CYS A 10 -0.81 -12.40 15.15
CA CYS A 10 0.05 -11.41 14.55
C CYS A 10 1.09 -12.04 13.60
N ALA A 11 1.72 -13.13 14.00
CA ALA A 11 2.69 -13.85 13.16
C ALA A 11 2.02 -14.44 11.92
N THR A 12 0.82 -14.99 12.05
CA THR A 12 0.05 -15.52 10.92
C THR A 12 -0.35 -14.43 9.92
N LEU A 13 -0.80 -13.29 10.42
CA LEU A 13 -1.12 -12.14 9.57
C LEU A 13 0.13 -11.62 8.83
N ARG A 14 1.29 -11.64 9.51
CA ARG A 14 2.56 -11.26 8.89
C ARG A 14 2.98 -12.25 7.79
N GLN A 15 2.80 -13.55 8.00
CA GLN A 15 3.04 -14.56 6.96
C GLN A 15 2.16 -14.29 5.74
N ALA A 16 0.88 -14.06 5.94
CA ALA A 16 -0.08 -13.77 4.87
C ALA A 16 0.28 -12.47 4.13
N ALA A 17 0.57 -11.41 4.86
CA ALA A 17 0.95 -10.13 4.28
C ALA A 17 2.25 -10.23 3.46
N ARG A 18 3.24 -10.98 3.96
CA ARG A 18 4.49 -11.21 3.24
C ARG A 18 4.26 -11.97 1.92
N ALA A 19 3.45 -13.03 1.96
CA ALA A 19 3.12 -13.82 0.77
C ALA A 19 2.36 -12.98 -0.27
N ALA A 20 1.38 -12.18 0.18
CA ALA A 20 0.64 -11.26 -0.67
C ALA A 20 1.59 -10.22 -1.29
N THR A 21 2.45 -9.60 -0.49
CA THR A 21 3.43 -8.62 -0.97
C THR A 21 4.31 -9.20 -2.08
N ALA A 22 4.83 -10.42 -1.89
CA ALA A 22 5.67 -11.08 -2.89
C ALA A 22 4.94 -11.29 -4.22
N LEU A 23 3.67 -11.64 -4.18
CA LEU A 23 2.83 -11.83 -5.37
C LEU A 23 2.66 -10.50 -6.14
N TYR A 24 2.38 -9.41 -5.44
CA TYR A 24 2.21 -8.09 -6.06
C TYR A 24 3.54 -7.52 -6.57
N GLU A 25 4.63 -7.69 -5.82
CA GLU A 25 5.96 -7.27 -6.27
C GLU A 25 6.39 -8.01 -7.54
N ALA A 26 6.10 -9.31 -7.64
CA ALA A 26 6.34 -10.08 -8.85
C ALA A 26 5.55 -9.55 -10.05
N ALA A 27 4.31 -9.12 -9.84
CA ALA A 27 3.47 -8.55 -10.90
C ALA A 27 3.94 -7.15 -11.33
N LEU A 28 4.39 -6.32 -10.40
CA LEU A 28 4.98 -5.01 -10.72
C LEU A 28 6.33 -5.16 -11.43
N GLY A 29 7.05 -6.25 -11.14
CA GLY A 29 8.23 -6.69 -11.89
C GLY A 29 9.32 -5.64 -11.95
N ASP A 30 9.78 -5.37 -13.16
CA ASP A 30 10.86 -4.43 -13.47
C ASP A 30 10.40 -2.98 -13.65
N SER A 31 9.20 -2.64 -13.17
CA SER A 31 8.65 -1.28 -13.30
C SER A 31 9.51 -0.19 -12.61
N GLY A 32 10.36 -0.60 -11.67
CA GLY A 32 11.13 0.32 -10.83
C GLY A 32 10.31 0.97 -9.70
N VAL A 33 9.05 0.60 -9.54
CA VAL A 33 8.15 1.12 -8.50
C VAL A 33 7.78 0.00 -7.56
N PRO A 34 8.34 -0.05 -6.34
CA PRO A 34 7.95 -1.02 -5.32
C PRO A 34 6.47 -0.90 -4.94
N LEU A 35 5.87 -2.00 -4.48
CA LEU A 35 4.46 -2.04 -4.11
C LEU A 35 4.08 -0.95 -3.09
N THR A 36 4.90 -0.72 -2.08
CA THR A 36 4.62 0.31 -1.06
C THR A 36 4.52 1.71 -1.68
N GLN A 37 5.40 2.04 -2.64
CA GLN A 37 5.33 3.29 -3.37
C GLN A 37 4.08 3.37 -4.24
N PHE A 38 3.77 2.30 -4.97
CA PHE A 38 2.57 2.24 -5.80
C PHE A 38 1.29 2.40 -4.96
N THR A 39 1.22 1.74 -3.81
CA THR A 39 0.09 1.88 -2.88
C THR A 39 -0.04 3.31 -2.37
N ALA A 40 1.07 3.96 -2.03
CA ALA A 40 1.06 5.37 -1.62
C ALA A 40 0.52 6.28 -2.72
N LEU A 41 0.93 6.07 -3.96
CA LEU A 41 0.43 6.82 -5.11
C LEU A 41 -1.08 6.60 -5.32
N GLN A 42 -1.56 5.35 -5.21
CA GLN A 42 -3.00 5.05 -5.30
C GLN A 42 -3.81 5.74 -4.20
N VAL A 43 -3.28 5.75 -2.97
CA VAL A 43 -3.94 6.44 -1.84
C VAL A 43 -4.00 7.94 -2.08
N MET A 44 -2.95 8.55 -2.60
CA MET A 44 -2.93 9.98 -2.92
C MET A 44 -3.95 10.38 -3.99
N ILE A 45 -4.25 9.50 -4.95
CA ILE A 45 -5.31 9.74 -5.94
C ILE A 45 -6.68 9.79 -5.27
N ARG A 46 -6.96 8.84 -4.37
CA ARG A 46 -8.25 8.73 -3.68
C ARG A 46 -8.45 9.78 -2.61
N SER A 47 -7.36 10.15 -1.94
CA SER A 47 -7.35 11.06 -0.81
C SER A 47 -6.19 12.03 -0.95
N PRO A 48 -6.36 13.12 -1.68
CA PRO A 48 -5.32 14.15 -1.83
C PRO A 48 -5.13 14.93 -0.52
N ASN A 49 -3.99 15.57 -0.41
CA ASN A 49 -3.64 16.46 0.71
C ASN A 49 -3.51 15.76 2.07
N LEU A 50 -3.05 14.51 2.10
CA LEU A 50 -2.76 13.80 3.33
C LEU A 50 -1.38 14.17 3.87
N THR A 51 -1.25 14.17 5.19
CA THR A 51 0.04 14.25 5.86
C THR A 51 0.79 12.91 5.77
N THR A 52 2.07 12.90 6.09
CA THR A 52 2.86 11.65 6.15
C THR A 52 2.27 10.66 7.16
N THR A 53 1.82 11.14 8.31
CA THR A 53 1.21 10.30 9.35
C THR A 53 -0.09 9.67 8.87
N GLU A 54 -0.98 10.45 8.26
CA GLU A 54 -2.24 9.95 7.69
C GLU A 54 -1.99 8.92 6.60
N LEU A 55 -1.02 9.15 5.73
CA LEU A 55 -0.62 8.19 4.69
C LEU A 55 -0.08 6.89 5.30
N ALA A 56 0.77 6.99 6.32
CA ALA A 56 1.31 5.81 7.01
C ALA A 56 0.19 4.95 7.61
N GLU A 57 -0.78 5.56 8.26
CA GLU A 57 -1.94 4.86 8.84
C GLU A 57 -2.79 4.19 7.76
N LEU A 58 -3.11 4.90 6.68
CA LEU A 58 -3.94 4.36 5.59
C LEU A 58 -3.27 3.21 4.84
N ILE A 59 -1.95 3.26 4.69
CA ILE A 59 -1.18 2.23 3.98
C ILE A 59 -0.87 1.05 4.92
N GLY A 60 -0.90 1.26 6.22
CA GLY A 60 -0.58 0.25 7.23
C GLY A 60 0.92 0.03 7.41
N ILE A 61 1.72 1.11 7.35
CA ILE A 61 3.18 1.08 7.56
C ILE A 61 3.57 2.02 8.70
N ASP A 62 4.76 1.79 9.25
CA ASP A 62 5.29 2.66 10.30
C ASP A 62 5.75 4.02 9.74
N GLN A 63 5.89 5.00 10.64
CA GLN A 63 6.25 6.38 10.29
C GLN A 63 7.62 6.47 9.59
N THR A 64 8.60 5.70 10.02
CA THR A 64 9.94 5.69 9.42
C THR A 64 9.91 5.17 7.99
N THR A 65 9.19 4.07 7.75
CA THR A 65 8.98 3.52 6.42
C THR A 65 8.22 4.49 5.52
N ALA A 66 7.17 5.14 6.04
CA ALA A 66 6.40 6.14 5.30
C ALA A 66 7.29 7.32 4.88
N THR A 67 8.07 7.87 5.79
CA THR A 67 8.98 9.00 5.51
C THR A 67 9.97 8.63 4.40
N ARG A 68 10.55 7.44 4.46
CA ARG A 68 11.49 6.96 3.46
C ARG A 68 10.82 6.73 2.11
N THR A 69 9.67 6.08 2.10
CA THR A 69 8.89 5.82 0.88
C THR A 69 8.51 7.13 0.18
N LEU A 70 8.01 8.11 0.93
CA LEU A 70 7.60 9.40 0.38
C LEU A 70 8.80 10.23 -0.12
N ALA A 71 9.96 10.13 0.54
CA ALA A 71 11.17 10.75 0.06
C ALA A 71 11.60 10.19 -1.31
N HIS A 72 11.52 8.88 -1.51
CA HIS A 72 11.79 8.24 -2.80
C HIS A 72 10.79 8.67 -3.88
N ILE A 73 9.51 8.71 -3.56
CA ILE A 73 8.45 9.17 -4.47
C ILE A 73 8.67 10.63 -4.90
N LYS A 74 9.03 11.49 -3.95
CA LYS A 74 9.32 12.91 -4.22
C LYS A 74 10.56 13.07 -5.10
N LYS A 75 11.63 12.35 -4.79
CA LYS A 75 12.86 12.36 -5.58
C LYS A 75 12.64 11.90 -7.02
N ALA A 76 11.75 10.94 -7.22
CA ALA A 76 11.36 10.45 -8.54
C ALA A 76 10.41 11.40 -9.30
N GLY A 77 9.99 12.49 -8.68
CA GLY A 77 9.07 13.46 -9.30
C GLY A 77 7.61 13.00 -9.38
N LEU A 78 7.22 11.97 -8.62
CA LEU A 78 5.88 11.39 -8.69
C LEU A 78 4.88 12.07 -7.74
N ALA A 79 5.37 12.77 -6.73
CA ALA A 79 4.57 13.55 -5.80
C ALA A 79 5.36 14.75 -5.31
N ARG A 80 4.64 15.72 -4.79
CA ARG A 80 5.20 16.93 -4.17
C ARG A 80 4.49 17.24 -2.87
N THR A 81 5.08 18.07 -2.06
CA THR A 81 4.45 18.56 -0.84
C THR A 81 3.90 19.97 -1.04
N THR A 82 2.78 20.25 -0.39
CA THR A 82 2.20 21.57 -0.25
C THR A 82 2.15 21.95 1.22
N SER A 83 2.02 23.24 1.52
CA SER A 83 1.75 23.67 2.88
C SER A 83 0.26 23.46 3.21
N GLY A 84 -0.02 22.95 4.42
CA GLY A 84 -1.37 22.95 4.97
C GLY A 84 -1.76 24.31 5.50
N ASP A 85 -2.87 24.38 6.25
CA ASP A 85 -3.33 25.60 6.94
C ASP A 85 -2.28 26.11 7.94
N ASP A 86 -1.57 25.18 8.58
CA ASP A 86 -0.35 25.48 9.33
C ASP A 86 0.86 25.36 8.40
N ARG A 87 1.70 26.40 8.32
CA ARG A 87 2.93 26.42 7.50
C ARG A 87 3.93 25.32 7.85
N ARG A 88 3.83 24.73 9.03
CA ARG A 88 4.67 23.62 9.49
C ARG A 88 4.19 22.28 8.95
N GLU A 89 2.90 22.18 8.58
CA GLU A 89 2.29 20.99 8.08
C GLU A 89 2.58 20.80 6.60
N ARG A 90 3.10 19.64 6.25
CA ARG A 90 3.33 19.25 4.87
C ARG A 90 2.26 18.25 4.44
N ARG A 91 1.65 18.53 3.30
CA ARG A 91 0.64 17.68 2.70
C ARG A 91 1.10 17.18 1.34
N TRP A 92 0.76 15.96 1.02
CA TRP A 92 1.22 15.28 -0.19
C TRP A 92 0.17 15.35 -1.28
N VAL A 93 0.62 15.64 -2.50
CA VAL A 93 -0.21 15.61 -3.71
C VAL A 93 0.58 14.97 -4.83
N LEU A 94 -0.12 14.21 -5.68
CA LEU A 94 0.49 13.63 -6.88
C LEU A 94 0.89 14.72 -7.87
N SER A 95 2.00 14.48 -8.56
CA SER A 95 2.34 15.18 -9.78
C SER A 95 1.60 14.55 -10.97
N ALA A 96 1.58 15.23 -12.11
CA ALA A 96 1.07 14.67 -13.35
C ALA A 96 1.82 13.38 -13.74
N GLU A 97 3.12 13.33 -13.48
CA GLU A 97 3.95 12.14 -13.70
C GLU A 97 3.53 10.99 -12.77
N GLY A 98 3.21 11.30 -11.51
CA GLY A 98 2.68 10.31 -10.55
C GLY A 98 1.38 9.70 -11.03
N GLU A 99 0.45 10.51 -11.53
CA GLU A 99 -0.81 10.02 -12.10
C GLU A 99 -0.59 9.12 -13.31
N ARG A 100 0.32 9.51 -14.22
CA ARG A 100 0.69 8.69 -15.38
C ARG A 100 1.28 7.36 -14.96
N THR A 101 2.15 7.37 -13.97
CA THR A 101 2.77 6.15 -13.42
C THR A 101 1.72 5.20 -12.86
N VAL A 102 0.75 5.69 -12.09
CA VAL A 102 -0.34 4.85 -11.59
C VAL A 102 -1.13 4.25 -12.74
N ARG A 103 -1.56 5.05 -13.71
CA ARG A 103 -2.29 4.55 -14.87
C ARG A 103 -1.53 3.47 -15.65
N LYS A 104 -0.24 3.69 -15.85
CA LYS A 104 0.64 2.73 -16.54
C LYS A 104 0.76 1.40 -15.80
N LEU A 105 0.79 1.44 -14.46
CA LEU A 105 0.98 0.24 -13.65
C LEU A 105 -0.34 -0.46 -13.29
N MET A 106 -1.48 0.15 -13.55
CA MET A 106 -2.79 -0.44 -13.21
C MET A 106 -2.99 -1.82 -13.82
N THR A 107 -2.59 -2.04 -15.07
CA THR A 107 -2.71 -3.36 -15.72
C THR A 107 -1.92 -4.43 -14.97
N LYS A 108 -0.71 -4.11 -14.51
CA LYS A 108 0.13 -5.03 -13.72
C LYS A 108 -0.49 -5.31 -12.36
N TRP A 109 -1.01 -4.28 -11.71
CA TRP A 109 -1.71 -4.40 -10.44
C TRP A 109 -2.99 -5.25 -10.56
N GLU A 110 -3.77 -5.04 -11.60
CA GLU A 110 -4.99 -5.83 -11.88
C GLU A 110 -4.65 -7.31 -12.10
N LYS A 111 -3.54 -7.62 -12.76
CA LYS A 111 -3.04 -9.00 -12.90
C LYS A 111 -2.70 -9.62 -11.55
N ALA A 112 -2.10 -8.85 -10.63
CA ALA A 112 -1.84 -9.33 -9.27
C ALA A 112 -3.14 -9.59 -8.51
N GLN A 113 -4.13 -8.71 -8.63
CA GLN A 113 -5.46 -8.90 -8.05
C GLN A 113 -6.10 -10.21 -8.56
N ALA A 114 -6.10 -10.41 -9.86
CA ALA A 114 -6.65 -11.63 -10.48
C ALA A 114 -5.89 -12.89 -10.03
N ALA A 115 -4.56 -12.83 -9.94
CA ALA A 115 -3.75 -13.95 -9.48
C ALA A 115 -4.02 -14.28 -8.00
N PHE A 116 -4.21 -13.28 -7.16
CA PHE A 116 -4.57 -13.47 -5.76
C PHE A 116 -5.91 -14.19 -5.63
N GLU A 117 -6.93 -13.70 -6.34
CA GLU A 117 -8.26 -14.30 -6.36
C GLU A 117 -8.24 -15.72 -6.92
N ALA A 118 -7.47 -15.97 -7.98
CA ALA A 118 -7.35 -17.30 -8.58
C ALA A 118 -6.72 -18.32 -7.63
N ARG A 119 -5.74 -17.90 -6.81
CA ARG A 119 -5.06 -18.79 -5.86
C ARG A 119 -5.89 -19.14 -4.64
N LEU A 120 -6.69 -18.19 -4.13
CA LEU A 120 -7.52 -18.40 -2.95
C LEU A 120 -8.95 -18.84 -3.30
N GLY A 121 -9.43 -18.53 -4.48
CA GLY A 121 -10.85 -18.51 -4.81
C GLY A 121 -11.45 -17.14 -4.52
N SER A 122 -12.35 -16.64 -5.37
CA SER A 122 -12.90 -15.29 -5.27
C SER A 122 -13.64 -15.05 -3.94
N ALA A 123 -14.39 -16.04 -3.45
CA ALA A 123 -15.12 -15.94 -2.20
C ALA A 123 -14.19 -15.84 -0.99
N ASP A 124 -13.15 -16.68 -0.93
CA ASP A 124 -12.17 -16.69 0.17
C ASP A 124 -11.30 -15.44 0.14
N ALA A 125 -10.91 -14.96 -1.02
CA ALA A 125 -10.17 -13.72 -1.17
C ALA A 125 -10.97 -12.52 -0.64
N ALA A 126 -12.25 -12.43 -1.00
CA ALA A 126 -13.14 -11.37 -0.53
C ALA A 126 -13.35 -11.44 1.00
N ALA A 127 -13.58 -12.64 1.53
CA ALA A 127 -13.77 -12.87 2.96
C ALA A 127 -12.51 -12.51 3.76
N LEU A 128 -11.32 -12.88 3.27
CA LEU A 128 -10.05 -12.54 3.89
C LEU A 128 -9.84 -11.02 3.92
N LYS A 129 -10.06 -10.33 2.82
CA LYS A 129 -9.93 -8.88 2.73
C LYS A 129 -10.87 -8.18 3.72
N GLU A 130 -12.13 -8.59 3.78
CA GLU A 130 -13.13 -8.04 4.70
C GLU A 130 -12.72 -8.27 6.16
N SER A 131 -12.34 -9.49 6.52
CA SER A 131 -11.91 -9.84 7.88
C SER A 131 -10.66 -9.07 8.30
N ALA A 132 -9.68 -8.95 7.40
CA ALA A 132 -8.46 -8.20 7.66
C ALA A 132 -8.76 -6.71 7.88
N TYR A 133 -9.65 -6.12 7.08
CA TYR A 133 -10.06 -4.73 7.22
C TYR A 133 -10.78 -4.47 8.56
N ILE A 134 -11.72 -5.35 8.92
CA ILE A 134 -12.45 -5.27 10.21
C ILE A 134 -11.47 -5.38 11.38
N ALA A 135 -10.52 -6.33 11.31
CA ALA A 135 -9.50 -6.49 12.33
C ALA A 135 -8.65 -5.23 12.49
N ALA A 136 -8.18 -4.67 11.39
CA ALA A 136 -7.39 -3.44 11.39
C ALA A 136 -8.14 -2.28 12.07
N ARG A 137 -9.41 -2.10 11.73
CA ARG A 137 -10.25 -1.05 12.35
C ARG A 137 -10.43 -1.26 13.86
N LYS A 138 -10.76 -2.48 14.27
CA LYS A 138 -11.02 -2.80 15.68
C LYS A 138 -9.76 -2.70 16.54
N LEU A 139 -8.62 -3.11 16.01
CA LEU A 139 -7.35 -3.07 16.72
C LEU A 139 -6.73 -1.67 16.77
N ALA A 140 -7.00 -0.82 15.78
CA ALA A 140 -6.53 0.56 15.75
C ALA A 140 -7.38 1.51 16.62
N SER A 141 -8.65 1.17 16.89
CA SER A 141 -9.52 1.98 17.75
C SER A 141 -9.05 1.86 19.21
N ARG A 142 -8.72 3.02 19.81
CA ARG A 142 -8.39 3.16 21.23
C ARG A 142 -9.66 3.36 22.06
#